data_681e71db073a1e17a56e4a801e459120
#
_entry.id   681e71db073a1e17a56e4a801e459120
#
_cell.length_a   1.000
_cell.length_b   1.000
_cell.length_c   1.000
_cell.angle_alpha   90.00
_cell.angle_beta   90.00
_cell.angle_gamma   90.00
#
_symmetry.space_group_name_H-M   'P 1'
#
loop_
_entity.id
_entity.type
_entity.pdbx_description
1 polymer ?
#
loop_
_entity_poly.entity_id
_entity_poly.type
_entity_poly.pdbx_seq_one_letter_code
_entity_poly.pdbx_strand_id
1 'polypeptide(L)'
;MSNYPKPAAATPLNPRRRGIIIGASDGIGAALARRLAREGYTLALLARSQDKLEALCNEINQASRELRTRVYVHDVTEYEKVPGLLRKIVADLGGLDLIVFVAGVNYPPGGIDKYDFENDRKMIEVNLLGAMAWLNPVAEMFQSAKAGQIVGISSVAGDRGRVGNPGYNTSKAALTTYLEALRNRLTRHSVNVLTVKPGFVQTEMLKAAQGPTPFTIAPEKAVEDIWNAMQKRKQVIYTASIWRWIMLAIQHIPSFIFRRLSF
;
A
#
# COMPACT_ATOMS: atom_id res chain seq x y z
N MET A 1 14.94 23.57 4.74
CA MET A 1 14.94 22.98 6.10
C MET A 1 13.64 22.21 6.26
N SER A 2 13.70 20.92 6.63
CA SER A 2 12.50 20.07 6.75
C SER A 2 11.54 20.62 7.81
N ASN A 3 10.30 20.91 7.41
CA ASN A 3 9.21 21.34 8.30
C ASN A 3 8.52 20.18 9.02
N TYR A 4 9.06 18.96 8.93
CA TYR A 4 8.48 17.82 9.60
C TYR A 4 8.96 17.73 11.05
N PRO A 5 8.07 17.38 12.00
CA PRO A 5 8.48 17.24 13.39
C PRO A 5 9.55 16.16 13.47
N LYS A 6 10.68 16.50 14.11
CA LYS A 6 11.66 15.48 14.47
C LYS A 6 10.92 14.40 15.25
N PRO A 7 11.13 13.11 14.95
CA PRO A 7 10.58 12.05 15.77
C PRO A 7 11.01 12.32 17.22
N ALA A 8 10.06 12.23 18.15
CA ALA A 8 10.35 12.38 19.56
C ALA A 8 11.57 11.54 19.89
N ALA A 9 12.51 12.12 20.64
CA ALA A 9 13.76 11.49 20.99
C ALA A 9 13.49 10.05 21.42
N ALA A 10 14.22 9.13 20.81
CA ALA A 10 14.02 7.71 20.93
C ALA A 10 14.19 7.25 22.36
N THR A 11 13.12 7.29 23.15
CA THR A 11 13.02 6.39 24.28
C THR A 11 12.77 5.00 23.69
N PRO A 12 13.61 4.01 23.95
CA PRO A 12 13.39 2.67 23.45
C PRO A 12 12.21 2.04 24.19
N LEU A 13 10.99 2.37 23.75
CA LEU A 13 9.84 1.52 24.00
C LEU A 13 10.00 0.36 23.04
N ASN A 14 10.42 -0.75 23.53
CA ASN A 14 10.50 -1.98 22.78
C ASN A 14 9.18 -2.76 22.93
N PRO A 15 8.50 -3.09 21.84
CA PRO A 15 8.67 -2.60 20.47
C PRO A 15 7.76 -1.40 20.17
N ARG A 16 8.29 -0.39 19.49
CA ARG A 16 7.51 0.69 18.92
C ARG A 16 6.55 0.11 17.90
N ARG A 17 5.25 0.47 18.00
CA ARG A 17 4.20 -0.11 17.14
C ARG A 17 3.15 0.94 16.78
N ARG A 18 3.60 2.02 16.12
CA ARG A 18 2.74 3.13 15.68
C ARG A 18 2.73 3.14 14.17
N GLY A 19 1.55 3.05 13.59
CA GLY A 19 1.43 2.92 12.14
C GLY A 19 0.35 3.77 11.51
N ILE A 20 0.55 4.10 10.23
CA ILE A 20 -0.45 4.68 9.36
C ILE A 20 -0.84 3.65 8.30
N ILE A 21 -2.14 3.46 8.06
CA ILE A 21 -2.64 2.65 6.95
C ILE A 21 -3.50 3.55 6.06
N ILE A 22 -3.03 3.78 4.84
CA ILE A 22 -3.71 4.59 3.83
C ILE A 22 -4.45 3.65 2.87
N GLY A 23 -5.79 3.75 2.83
CA GLY A 23 -6.67 2.80 2.17
C GLY A 23 -7.15 1.71 3.11
N ALA A 24 -7.45 2.08 4.38
CA ALA A 24 -7.83 1.14 5.43
C ALA A 24 -9.31 0.69 5.38
N SER A 25 -10.17 1.29 4.54
CA SER A 25 -11.62 1.10 4.62
C SER A 25 -12.11 -0.26 4.13
N ASP A 26 -11.29 -1.03 3.40
CA ASP A 26 -11.72 -2.30 2.78
C ASP A 26 -10.54 -3.22 2.45
N GLY A 27 -10.84 -4.46 2.07
CA GLY A 27 -9.91 -5.42 1.50
C GLY A 27 -8.63 -5.65 2.32
N ILE A 28 -7.48 -5.59 1.64
CA ILE A 28 -6.17 -5.79 2.28
C ILE A 28 -5.92 -4.76 3.39
N GLY A 29 -6.34 -3.50 3.20
CA GLY A 29 -6.13 -2.43 4.18
C GLY A 29 -6.86 -2.68 5.49
N ALA A 30 -8.14 -3.03 5.42
CA ALA A 30 -8.95 -3.35 6.60
C ALA A 30 -8.46 -4.62 7.31
N ALA A 31 -8.16 -5.67 6.56
CA ALA A 31 -7.62 -6.91 7.11
C ALA A 31 -6.26 -6.69 7.79
N LEU A 32 -5.39 -5.85 7.19
CA LEU A 32 -4.10 -5.51 7.77
C LEU A 32 -4.23 -4.65 9.04
N ALA A 33 -5.20 -3.73 9.09
CA ALA A 33 -5.50 -2.96 10.29
C ALA A 33 -5.87 -3.87 11.47
N ARG A 34 -6.76 -4.86 11.25
CA ARG A 34 -7.12 -5.87 12.24
C ARG A 34 -5.91 -6.67 12.72
N ARG A 35 -5.07 -7.11 11.77
CA ARG A 35 -3.87 -7.88 12.12
C ARG A 35 -2.88 -7.07 12.94
N LEU A 36 -2.53 -5.87 12.48
CA LEU A 36 -1.56 -5.03 13.18
C LEU A 36 -2.05 -4.60 14.57
N ALA A 37 -3.34 -4.31 14.73
CA ALA A 37 -3.92 -4.00 16.04
C ALA A 37 -3.78 -5.20 17.02
N ARG A 38 -4.06 -6.43 16.55
CA ARG A 38 -3.83 -7.67 17.35
C ARG A 38 -2.37 -7.85 17.74
N GLU A 39 -1.44 -7.38 16.90
CA GLU A 39 -0.02 -7.39 17.20
C GLU A 39 0.44 -6.21 18.08
N GLY A 40 -0.50 -5.42 18.60
CA GLY A 40 -0.25 -4.34 19.54
C GLY A 40 0.11 -3.00 18.92
N TYR A 41 -0.14 -2.80 17.60
CA TYR A 41 0.03 -1.50 16.98
C TYR A 41 -1.08 -0.52 17.38
N THR A 42 -0.71 0.75 17.54
CA THR A 42 -1.65 1.88 17.53
C THR A 42 -1.63 2.46 16.13
N LEU A 43 -2.82 2.62 15.51
CA LEU A 43 -2.94 2.88 14.07
C LEU A 43 -3.77 4.13 13.77
N ALA A 44 -3.30 4.93 12.83
CA ALA A 44 -4.11 5.90 12.11
C ALA A 44 -4.67 5.21 10.85
N LEU A 45 -5.99 5.16 10.74
CA LEU A 45 -6.71 4.56 9.62
C LEU A 45 -7.20 5.67 8.69
N LEU A 46 -6.74 5.65 7.43
CA LEU A 46 -7.06 6.67 6.44
C LEU A 46 -7.80 6.08 5.25
N ALA A 47 -8.90 6.71 4.86
CA ALA A 47 -9.62 6.50 3.60
C ALA A 47 -10.65 7.61 3.39
N ARG A 48 -11.36 7.57 2.26
CA ARG A 48 -12.46 8.52 1.95
C ARG A 48 -13.77 8.18 2.65
N SER A 49 -14.05 6.89 2.84
CA SER A 49 -15.33 6.41 3.40
C SER A 49 -15.30 6.48 4.91
N GLN A 50 -15.86 7.54 5.48
CA GLN A 50 -15.92 7.76 6.93
C GLN A 50 -16.62 6.60 7.63
N ASP A 51 -17.82 6.23 7.20
CA ASP A 51 -18.62 5.17 7.83
C ASP A 51 -17.89 3.83 7.94
N LYS A 52 -17.20 3.43 6.85
CA LYS A 52 -16.41 2.20 6.84
C LYS A 52 -15.20 2.26 7.78
N LEU A 53 -14.55 3.43 7.85
CA LEU A 53 -13.42 3.63 8.78
C LEU A 53 -13.88 3.62 10.23
N GLU A 54 -15.00 4.28 10.55
CA GLU A 54 -15.56 4.31 11.89
C GLU A 54 -16.02 2.93 12.35
N ALA A 55 -16.69 2.18 11.48
CA ALA A 55 -17.09 0.80 11.76
C ALA A 55 -15.88 -0.08 12.08
N LEU A 56 -14.82 -0.03 11.25
CA LEU A 56 -13.57 -0.76 11.47
C LEU A 56 -12.86 -0.32 12.77
N CYS A 57 -12.80 0.98 13.01
CA CYS A 57 -12.19 1.56 14.20
C CYS A 57 -12.91 1.06 15.47
N ASN A 58 -14.22 1.12 15.49
CA ASN A 58 -15.04 0.66 16.60
C ASN A 58 -14.86 -0.85 16.85
N GLU A 59 -14.91 -1.66 15.78
CA GLU A 59 -14.65 -3.10 15.84
C GLU A 59 -13.31 -3.42 16.52
N ILE A 60 -12.22 -2.77 16.04
CA ILE A 60 -10.88 -3.03 16.56
C ILE A 60 -10.72 -2.57 17.99
N ASN A 61 -11.21 -1.38 18.34
CA ASN A 61 -11.07 -0.80 19.67
C ASN A 61 -11.90 -1.58 20.71
N GLN A 62 -13.08 -2.08 20.35
CA GLN A 62 -13.88 -2.95 21.20
C GLN A 62 -13.19 -4.31 21.42
N ALA A 63 -12.66 -4.93 20.37
CA ALA A 63 -11.98 -6.21 20.46
C ALA A 63 -10.69 -6.14 21.29
N SER A 64 -9.93 -5.03 21.20
CA SER A 64 -8.69 -4.84 21.96
C SER A 64 -8.90 -4.32 23.38
N ARG A 65 -10.09 -3.83 23.71
CA ARG A 65 -10.41 -3.11 24.98
C ARG A 65 -9.50 -1.90 25.24
N GLU A 66 -8.88 -1.37 24.20
CA GLU A 66 -7.95 -0.26 24.23
C GLU A 66 -8.14 0.61 22.99
N LEU A 67 -7.78 1.89 23.07
CA LEU A 67 -7.78 2.79 21.92
C LEU A 67 -6.59 2.46 21.00
N ARG A 68 -6.77 1.48 20.14
CA ARG A 68 -5.74 1.00 19.18
C ARG A 68 -5.83 1.72 17.84
N THR A 69 -6.98 2.27 17.48
CA THR A 69 -7.16 2.91 16.17
C THR A 69 -7.83 4.26 16.28
N ARG A 70 -7.47 5.17 15.36
CA ARG A 70 -8.11 6.48 15.15
C ARG A 70 -8.38 6.68 13.67
N VAL A 71 -9.49 7.33 13.36
CA VAL A 71 -9.95 7.61 11.99
C VAL A 71 -9.48 8.99 11.53
N TYR A 72 -9.04 9.04 10.26
CA TYR A 72 -8.71 10.27 9.55
C TYR A 72 -9.29 10.19 8.13
N VAL A 73 -10.35 10.92 7.87
CA VAL A 73 -10.97 10.98 6.55
C VAL A 73 -10.09 11.81 5.62
N HIS A 74 -9.65 11.21 4.52
CA HIS A 74 -8.76 11.88 3.57
C HIS A 74 -8.82 11.22 2.19
N ASP A 75 -8.88 12.05 1.15
CA ASP A 75 -8.62 11.62 -0.23
C ASP A 75 -7.13 11.79 -0.54
N VAL A 76 -6.49 10.71 -0.99
CA VAL A 76 -5.04 10.71 -1.29
C VAL A 76 -4.65 11.66 -2.42
N THR A 77 -5.62 12.16 -3.18
CA THR A 77 -5.41 13.17 -4.23
C THR A 77 -5.38 14.61 -3.70
N GLU A 78 -5.73 14.83 -2.45
CA GLU A 78 -5.62 16.12 -1.77
C GLU A 78 -4.19 16.33 -1.23
N TYR A 79 -3.21 16.36 -2.14
CA TYR A 79 -1.78 16.37 -1.83
C TYR A 79 -1.36 17.48 -0.87
N GLU A 80 -1.94 18.67 -1.01
CA GLU A 80 -1.64 19.87 -0.20
C GLU A 80 -1.99 19.68 1.28
N LYS A 81 -2.95 18.80 1.58
CA LYS A 81 -3.36 18.50 2.96
C LYS A 81 -2.40 17.55 3.67
N VAL A 82 -1.61 16.77 2.92
CA VAL A 82 -0.77 15.69 3.47
C VAL A 82 0.21 16.21 4.55
N PRO A 83 0.97 17.29 4.37
CA PRO A 83 1.93 17.73 5.39
C PRO A 83 1.27 18.08 6.73
N GLY A 84 0.12 18.76 6.69
CA GLY A 84 -0.64 19.13 7.87
C GLY A 84 -1.22 17.92 8.59
N LEU A 85 -1.83 17.01 7.81
CA LEU A 85 -2.45 15.81 8.33
C LEU A 85 -1.41 14.83 8.90
N LEU A 86 -0.26 14.66 8.24
CA LEU A 86 0.84 13.83 8.75
C LEU A 86 1.35 14.34 10.10
N ARG A 87 1.59 15.66 10.25
CA ARG A 87 1.99 16.24 11.54
C ARG A 87 0.97 15.95 12.64
N LYS A 88 -0.32 16.14 12.35
CA LYS A 88 -1.39 15.82 13.28
C LYS A 88 -1.36 14.36 13.71
N ILE A 89 -1.30 13.43 12.74
CA ILE A 89 -1.27 11.99 13.00
C ILE A 89 -0.06 11.61 13.87
N VAL A 90 1.13 12.09 13.51
CA VAL A 90 2.36 11.81 14.28
C VAL A 90 2.26 12.31 15.71
N ALA A 91 1.67 13.48 15.93
CA ALA A 91 1.42 14.02 17.27
C ALA A 91 0.41 13.16 18.05
N ASP A 92 -0.71 12.80 17.42
CA ASP A 92 -1.77 11.98 18.01
C ASP A 92 -1.32 10.54 18.37
N LEU A 93 -0.36 9.98 17.61
CA LEU A 93 0.23 8.67 17.88
C LEU A 93 1.48 8.72 18.79
N GLY A 94 2.02 9.91 19.05
CA GLY A 94 3.29 10.08 19.77
C GLY A 94 4.52 9.63 18.98
N GLY A 95 4.44 9.59 17.66
CA GLY A 95 5.50 9.20 16.71
C GLY A 95 5.01 8.29 15.60
N LEU A 96 5.94 7.78 14.76
CA LEU A 96 5.61 6.91 13.63
C LEU A 96 6.72 5.88 13.43
N ASP A 97 6.35 4.60 13.24
CA ASP A 97 7.27 3.47 13.03
C ASP A 97 6.96 2.72 11.72
N LEU A 98 5.73 2.83 11.23
CA LEU A 98 5.23 2.12 10.05
C LEU A 98 4.30 3.00 9.22
N ILE A 99 4.48 2.98 7.91
CA ILE A 99 3.45 3.43 6.97
C ILE A 99 3.13 2.34 5.96
N VAL A 100 1.85 2.10 5.72
CA VAL A 100 1.36 1.18 4.69
C VAL A 100 0.49 1.94 3.70
N PHE A 101 0.92 2.02 2.45
CA PHE A 101 0.14 2.57 1.37
C PHE A 101 -0.57 1.44 0.61
N VAL A 102 -1.88 1.34 0.83
CA VAL A 102 -2.77 0.33 0.23
C VAL A 102 -3.73 0.99 -0.76
N ALA A 103 -4.00 2.29 -0.59
CA ALA A 103 -4.94 3.00 -1.43
C ALA A 103 -4.65 2.79 -2.92
N GLY A 104 -5.70 2.54 -3.67
CA GLY A 104 -5.59 2.33 -5.11
C GLY A 104 -6.97 2.15 -5.73
N VAL A 105 -7.02 2.45 -7.00
CA VAL A 105 -8.22 2.28 -7.84
C VAL A 105 -7.85 1.54 -9.11
N ASN A 106 -8.84 0.87 -9.67
CA ASN A 106 -8.72 0.16 -10.94
C ASN A 106 -9.99 0.43 -11.75
N TYR A 107 -9.85 1.15 -12.84
CA TYR A 107 -10.92 1.52 -13.77
C TYR A 107 -10.64 0.90 -15.15
N PRO A 108 -11.05 -0.35 -15.39
CA PRO A 108 -10.84 -0.98 -16.70
C PRO A 108 -11.65 -0.23 -17.75
N PRO A 109 -11.09 -0.06 -18.97
CA PRO A 109 -11.71 0.76 -20.02
C PRO A 109 -12.98 0.14 -20.66
N GLY A 110 -13.42 -1.02 -20.21
CA GLY A 110 -14.62 -1.70 -20.71
C GLY A 110 -14.43 -2.51 -22.00
N GLY A 111 -13.19 -2.64 -22.46
CA GLY A 111 -12.80 -3.46 -23.62
C GLY A 111 -11.39 -3.12 -24.09
N ILE A 112 -10.74 -4.05 -24.81
CA ILE A 112 -9.36 -3.86 -25.29
C ILE A 112 -9.21 -2.77 -26.34
N ASP A 113 -10.29 -2.40 -27.02
CA ASP A 113 -10.34 -1.35 -28.03
C ASP A 113 -10.80 0.00 -27.46
N LYS A 114 -10.97 0.11 -26.14
CA LYS A 114 -11.40 1.33 -25.49
C LYS A 114 -10.22 2.03 -24.83
N TYR A 115 -10.22 3.35 -24.95
CA TYR A 115 -9.23 4.24 -24.35
C TYR A 115 -9.96 5.31 -23.54
N ASP A 116 -9.54 5.53 -22.29
CA ASP A 116 -10.16 6.50 -21.39
C ASP A 116 -9.08 7.22 -20.60
N PHE A 117 -8.65 8.37 -21.10
CA PHE A 117 -7.61 9.19 -20.48
C PHE A 117 -7.99 9.63 -19.07
N GLU A 118 -9.26 9.94 -18.80
CA GLU A 118 -9.69 10.38 -17.47
C GLU A 118 -9.56 9.26 -16.43
N ASN A 119 -9.88 8.03 -16.81
CA ASN A 119 -9.66 6.88 -15.94
C ASN A 119 -8.17 6.58 -15.74
N ASP A 120 -7.35 6.67 -16.81
CA ASP A 120 -5.91 6.51 -16.73
C ASP A 120 -5.31 7.57 -15.79
N ARG A 121 -5.69 8.85 -15.94
CA ARG A 121 -5.27 9.97 -15.11
C ARG A 121 -5.61 9.72 -13.64
N LYS A 122 -6.86 9.34 -13.32
CA LYS A 122 -7.30 9.02 -11.96
C LYS A 122 -6.49 7.88 -11.34
N MET A 123 -6.17 6.84 -12.13
CA MET A 123 -5.33 5.74 -11.64
C MET A 123 -3.90 6.21 -11.32
N ILE A 124 -3.32 7.08 -12.12
CA ILE A 124 -1.99 7.67 -11.83
C ILE A 124 -2.07 8.57 -10.59
N GLU A 125 -3.07 9.45 -10.50
CA GLU A 125 -3.25 10.36 -9.36
C GLU A 125 -3.38 9.61 -8.02
N VAL A 126 -4.23 8.59 -7.99
CA VAL A 126 -4.47 7.84 -6.74
C VAL A 126 -3.34 6.86 -6.44
N ASN A 127 -2.98 6.00 -7.42
CA ASN A 127 -2.10 4.87 -7.17
C ASN A 127 -0.62 5.26 -7.07
N LEU A 128 -0.21 6.36 -7.73
CA LEU A 128 1.18 6.79 -7.79
C LEU A 128 1.40 8.14 -7.10
N LEU A 129 0.75 9.22 -7.57
CA LEU A 129 0.99 10.56 -7.00
C LEU A 129 0.55 10.61 -5.54
N GLY A 130 -0.59 10.01 -5.19
CA GLY A 130 -1.01 9.86 -3.79
C GLY A 130 0.00 9.10 -2.95
N ALA A 131 0.59 8.01 -3.48
CA ALA A 131 1.66 7.30 -2.80
C ALA A 131 2.89 8.18 -2.59
N MET A 132 3.33 8.91 -3.61
CA MET A 132 4.50 9.80 -3.53
C MET A 132 4.28 10.92 -2.52
N ALA A 133 3.09 11.53 -2.50
CA ALA A 133 2.74 12.61 -1.56
C ALA A 133 2.87 12.16 -0.09
N TRP A 134 2.45 10.94 0.24
CA TRP A 134 2.55 10.40 1.59
C TRP A 134 3.92 9.82 1.91
N LEU A 135 4.52 9.09 0.97
CA LEU A 135 5.77 8.36 1.26
C LEU A 135 7.01 9.25 1.28
N ASN A 136 7.05 10.35 0.52
CA ASN A 136 8.18 11.28 0.53
C ASN A 136 8.45 11.86 1.93
N PRO A 137 7.50 12.54 2.57
CA PRO A 137 7.73 13.12 3.90
C PRO A 137 8.01 12.04 4.97
N VAL A 138 7.36 10.88 4.89
CA VAL A 138 7.63 9.79 5.82
C VAL A 138 9.02 9.19 5.58
N ALA A 139 9.47 9.06 4.34
CA ALA A 139 10.83 8.61 4.02
C ALA A 139 11.89 9.54 4.63
N GLU A 140 11.69 10.86 4.55
CA GLU A 140 12.57 11.85 5.18
C GLU A 140 12.59 11.71 6.71
N MET A 141 11.41 11.53 7.33
CA MET A 141 11.31 11.29 8.78
C MET A 141 12.06 10.01 9.19
N PHE A 142 11.83 8.90 8.50
CA PHE A 142 12.48 7.62 8.82
C PHE A 142 13.98 7.64 8.54
N GLN A 143 14.41 8.33 7.48
CA GLN A 143 15.83 8.54 7.19
C GLN A 143 16.52 9.29 8.34
N SER A 144 15.91 10.36 8.82
CA SER A 144 16.44 11.17 9.93
C SER A 144 16.46 10.38 11.24
N ALA A 145 15.43 9.56 11.50
CA ALA A 145 15.33 8.70 12.67
C ALA A 145 16.23 7.47 12.58
N LYS A 146 16.76 7.12 11.42
CA LYS A 146 17.48 5.87 11.10
C LYS A 146 16.68 4.62 11.53
N ALA A 147 15.35 4.69 11.43
CA ALA A 147 14.43 3.64 11.83
C ALA A 147 13.10 3.83 11.09
N GLY A 148 12.36 2.73 10.89
CA GLY A 148 11.02 2.75 10.31
C GLY A 148 10.85 1.69 9.23
N GLN A 149 9.59 1.51 8.84
CA GLN A 149 9.19 0.58 7.79
C GLN A 149 8.16 1.22 6.88
N ILE A 150 8.39 1.13 5.58
CA ILE A 150 7.48 1.53 4.51
C ILE A 150 6.99 0.26 3.81
N VAL A 151 5.67 0.13 3.66
CA VAL A 151 5.04 -0.95 2.91
C VAL A 151 4.18 -0.35 1.81
N GLY A 152 4.45 -0.69 0.55
CA GLY A 152 3.65 -0.26 -0.58
C GLY A 152 2.96 -1.44 -1.26
N ILE A 153 1.64 -1.34 -1.46
CA ILE A 153 0.87 -2.37 -2.15
C ILE A 153 0.79 -2.04 -3.64
N SER A 154 1.68 -2.68 -4.40
CA SER A 154 1.67 -2.63 -5.85
C SER A 154 0.73 -3.70 -6.44
N SER A 155 1.15 -4.44 -7.45
CA SER A 155 0.41 -5.56 -8.07
C SER A 155 1.32 -6.34 -8.99
N VAL A 156 0.98 -7.61 -9.27
CA VAL A 156 1.54 -8.37 -10.41
C VAL A 156 1.28 -7.67 -11.75
N ALA A 157 0.25 -6.82 -11.81
CA ALA A 157 -0.07 -6.03 -13.00
C ALA A 157 1.03 -5.02 -13.37
N GLY A 158 1.88 -4.63 -12.40
CA GLY A 158 3.02 -3.74 -12.63
C GLY A 158 4.27 -4.42 -13.20
N ASP A 159 4.27 -5.74 -13.34
CA ASP A 159 5.45 -6.46 -13.78
C ASP A 159 5.61 -6.50 -15.30
N ARG A 160 4.52 -6.40 -16.03
CA ARG A 160 4.51 -6.31 -17.49
C ARG A 160 3.21 -5.68 -18.00
N GLY A 161 3.30 -4.78 -18.99
CA GLY A 161 2.15 -4.17 -19.64
C GLY A 161 1.28 -5.22 -20.35
N ARG A 162 -0.03 -5.22 -20.04
CA ARG A 162 -1.03 -6.14 -20.62
C ARG A 162 -2.12 -5.35 -21.31
N VAL A 163 -2.84 -5.99 -22.22
CA VAL A 163 -3.86 -5.33 -23.06
C VAL A 163 -5.04 -4.78 -22.25
N GLY A 164 -5.42 -5.43 -21.15
CA GLY A 164 -6.71 -5.18 -20.49
C GLY A 164 -6.83 -3.83 -19.76
N ASN A 165 -5.74 -3.28 -19.22
CA ASN A 165 -5.78 -2.01 -18.50
C ASN A 165 -4.41 -1.32 -18.47
N PRO A 166 -4.04 -0.58 -19.54
CA PRO A 166 -2.74 0.10 -19.62
C PRO A 166 -2.47 1.08 -18.47
N GLY A 167 -3.46 1.90 -18.10
CA GLY A 167 -3.31 2.88 -17.02
C GLY A 167 -3.03 2.23 -15.66
N TYR A 168 -3.75 1.17 -15.31
CA TYR A 168 -3.50 0.43 -14.08
C TYR A 168 -2.11 -0.22 -14.07
N ASN A 169 -1.76 -0.91 -15.17
CA ASN A 169 -0.44 -1.54 -15.30
C ASN A 169 0.67 -0.50 -15.13
N THR A 170 0.56 0.65 -15.80
CA THR A 170 1.50 1.76 -15.71
C THR A 170 1.60 2.31 -14.29
N SER A 171 0.46 2.56 -13.61
CA SER A 171 0.45 3.10 -12.26
C SER A 171 1.14 2.16 -11.26
N LYS A 172 0.95 0.84 -11.39
CA LYS A 172 1.54 -0.17 -10.50
C LYS A 172 3.00 -0.45 -10.85
N ALA A 173 3.39 -0.38 -12.12
CA ALA A 173 4.80 -0.45 -12.54
C ALA A 173 5.60 0.73 -11.98
N ALA A 174 5.08 1.95 -12.15
CA ALA A 174 5.70 3.17 -11.63
C ALA A 174 5.80 3.15 -10.10
N LEU A 175 4.76 2.71 -9.37
CA LEU A 175 4.80 2.55 -7.92
C LEU A 175 5.86 1.51 -7.51
N THR A 176 5.99 0.41 -8.24
CA THR A 176 7.03 -0.61 -7.96
C THR A 176 8.43 -0.01 -8.07
N THR A 177 8.71 0.71 -9.16
CA THR A 177 10.00 1.37 -9.38
C THR A 177 10.26 2.46 -8.33
N TYR A 178 9.24 3.23 -7.96
CA TYR A 178 9.36 4.25 -6.92
C TYR A 178 9.72 3.65 -5.56
N LEU A 179 9.05 2.55 -5.15
CA LEU A 179 9.37 1.83 -3.91
C LEU A 179 10.77 1.23 -3.93
N GLU A 180 11.23 0.74 -5.08
CA GLU A 180 12.60 0.26 -5.25
C GLU A 180 13.62 1.39 -5.09
N ALA A 181 13.38 2.54 -5.71
CA ALA A 181 14.24 3.72 -5.56
C ALA A 181 14.31 4.20 -4.09
N LEU A 182 13.17 4.23 -3.38
CA LEU A 182 13.14 4.52 -1.94
C LEU A 182 13.95 3.49 -1.14
N ARG A 183 13.82 2.20 -1.45
CA ARG A 183 14.59 1.12 -0.81
C ARG A 183 16.08 1.33 -0.96
N ASN A 184 16.55 1.58 -2.18
CA ASN A 184 17.96 1.80 -2.48
C ASN A 184 18.52 3.03 -1.75
N ARG A 185 17.69 4.07 -1.59
CA ARG A 185 18.03 5.29 -0.88
C ARG A 185 18.09 5.08 0.65
N LEU A 186 17.13 4.33 1.20
CA LEU A 186 16.87 4.24 2.64
C LEU A 186 17.57 3.06 3.35
N THR A 187 18.03 2.05 2.62
CA THR A 187 18.69 0.85 3.19
C THR A 187 19.87 1.23 4.09
N ARG A 188 20.67 2.20 3.68
CA ARG A 188 21.82 2.70 4.47
C ARG A 188 21.44 3.46 5.74
N HIS A 189 20.14 3.73 5.92
CA HIS A 189 19.57 4.38 7.10
C HIS A 189 18.75 3.42 7.97
N SER A 190 18.93 2.12 7.82
CA SER A 190 18.21 1.08 8.57
C SER A 190 16.68 1.10 8.40
N VAL A 191 16.17 1.77 7.39
CA VAL A 191 14.74 1.79 7.03
C VAL A 191 14.44 0.65 6.07
N ASN A 192 13.40 -0.13 6.36
CA ASN A 192 12.95 -1.20 5.48
C ASN A 192 11.85 -0.70 4.53
N VAL A 193 11.97 -0.99 3.24
CA VAL A 193 10.92 -0.71 2.25
C VAL A 193 10.49 -2.02 1.60
N LEU A 194 9.26 -2.43 1.89
CA LEU A 194 8.63 -3.64 1.36
C LEU A 194 7.68 -3.29 0.21
N THR A 195 7.93 -3.85 -0.96
CA THR A 195 7.00 -3.85 -2.09
C THR A 195 6.20 -5.14 -2.08
N VAL A 196 4.89 -5.03 -1.95
CA VAL A 196 3.97 -6.17 -2.03
C VAL A 196 3.35 -6.18 -3.42
N LYS A 197 3.38 -7.32 -4.09
CA LYS A 197 2.77 -7.55 -5.40
C LYS A 197 1.66 -8.60 -5.30
N PRO A 198 0.43 -8.19 -4.96
CA PRO A 198 -0.69 -9.12 -4.95
C PRO A 198 -1.04 -9.60 -6.37
N GLY A 199 -1.44 -10.89 -6.45
CA GLY A 199 -2.28 -11.37 -7.53
C GLY A 199 -3.74 -10.99 -7.29
N PHE A 200 -4.67 -11.91 -7.52
CA PHE A 200 -6.08 -11.69 -7.25
C PHE A 200 -6.39 -11.91 -5.76
N VAL A 201 -6.99 -10.89 -5.13
CA VAL A 201 -7.44 -10.93 -3.73
C VAL A 201 -8.91 -10.57 -3.69
N GLN A 202 -9.72 -11.30 -2.94
CA GLN A 202 -11.16 -11.10 -2.77
C GLN A 202 -11.44 -9.74 -2.10
N THR A 203 -11.61 -8.71 -2.91
CA THR A 203 -11.87 -7.32 -2.49
C THR A 203 -12.93 -6.71 -3.39
N GLU A 204 -13.49 -5.56 -3.02
CA GLU A 204 -14.41 -4.82 -3.89
C GLU A 204 -13.77 -4.51 -5.26
N MET A 205 -12.47 -4.21 -5.28
CA MET A 205 -11.74 -3.96 -6.54
C MET A 205 -11.77 -5.17 -7.48
N LEU A 206 -11.77 -6.40 -6.95
CA LEU A 206 -11.81 -7.61 -7.78
C LEU A 206 -13.13 -7.81 -8.47
N LYS A 207 -14.24 -7.29 -7.92
CA LYS A 207 -15.58 -7.38 -8.55
C LYS A 207 -15.65 -6.69 -9.91
N ALA A 208 -14.79 -5.72 -10.15
CA ALA A 208 -14.66 -5.04 -11.44
C ALA A 208 -13.76 -5.79 -12.44
N ALA A 209 -13.15 -6.91 -12.05
CA ALA A 209 -12.30 -7.69 -12.94
C ALA A 209 -13.11 -8.33 -14.06
N GLN A 210 -12.63 -8.16 -15.29
CA GLN A 210 -13.20 -8.80 -16.47
C GLN A 210 -12.38 -10.05 -16.80
N GLY A 211 -12.99 -11.23 -16.72
CA GLY A 211 -12.35 -12.49 -17.04
C GLY A 211 -11.90 -13.33 -15.83
N PRO A 212 -11.16 -14.43 -16.07
CA PRO A 212 -10.74 -15.36 -15.04
C PRO A 212 -9.82 -14.73 -14.00
N THR A 213 -10.02 -15.07 -12.73
CA THR A 213 -9.18 -14.63 -11.61
C THR A 213 -8.51 -15.83 -10.91
N PRO A 214 -7.54 -16.47 -11.58
CA PRO A 214 -6.91 -17.68 -11.04
C PRO A 214 -6.13 -17.39 -9.78
N PHE A 215 -6.05 -18.39 -8.89
CA PHE A 215 -5.31 -18.29 -7.61
C PHE A 215 -5.79 -17.13 -6.73
N THR A 216 -7.08 -16.80 -6.78
CA THR A 216 -7.67 -15.79 -5.89
C THR A 216 -7.57 -16.25 -4.44
N ILE A 217 -7.10 -15.36 -3.57
CA ILE A 217 -6.97 -15.60 -2.13
C ILE A 217 -7.82 -14.63 -1.33
N ALA A 218 -8.15 -15.00 -0.08
CA ALA A 218 -8.80 -14.10 0.86
C ALA A 218 -7.84 -12.99 1.32
N PRO A 219 -8.35 -11.79 1.70
CA PRO A 219 -7.53 -10.70 2.23
C PRO A 219 -6.68 -11.12 3.44
N GLU A 220 -7.20 -11.96 4.31
CA GLU A 220 -6.52 -12.47 5.49
C GLU A 220 -5.26 -13.26 5.13
N LYS A 221 -5.34 -14.08 4.05
CA LYS A 221 -4.17 -14.83 3.55
C LYS A 221 -3.11 -13.90 2.99
N ALA A 222 -3.51 -12.87 2.24
CA ALA A 222 -2.58 -11.86 1.77
C ALA A 222 -1.90 -11.13 2.92
N VAL A 223 -2.66 -10.80 3.98
CA VAL A 223 -2.14 -10.14 5.19
C VAL A 223 -1.15 -11.01 5.95
N GLU A 224 -1.37 -12.33 6.05
CA GLU A 224 -0.38 -13.24 6.63
C GLU A 224 0.95 -13.22 5.87
N ASP A 225 0.89 -13.24 4.54
CA ASP A 225 2.09 -13.15 3.71
C ASP A 225 2.82 -11.81 3.92
N ILE A 226 2.05 -10.69 4.01
CA ILE A 226 2.58 -9.34 4.27
C ILE A 226 3.21 -9.27 5.66
N TRP A 227 2.51 -9.71 6.70
CA TRP A 227 3.00 -9.70 8.07
C TRP A 227 4.32 -10.47 8.21
N ASN A 228 4.35 -11.69 7.70
CA ASN A 228 5.56 -12.52 7.71
C ASN A 228 6.73 -11.87 6.96
N ALA A 229 6.45 -11.14 5.88
CA ALA A 229 7.45 -10.39 5.14
C ALA A 229 7.97 -9.17 5.90
N MET A 230 7.09 -8.46 6.58
CA MET A 230 7.43 -7.31 7.43
C MET A 230 8.36 -7.74 8.57
N GLN A 231 8.03 -8.83 9.29
CA GLN A 231 8.87 -9.37 10.38
C GLN A 231 10.25 -9.79 9.88
N LYS A 232 10.34 -10.37 8.69
CA LYS A 232 11.60 -10.82 8.07
C LYS A 232 12.30 -9.70 7.29
N ARG A 233 11.82 -8.46 7.35
CA ARG A 233 12.35 -7.28 6.62
C ARG A 233 12.60 -7.57 5.14
N LYS A 234 11.70 -8.34 4.50
CA LYS A 234 11.81 -8.63 3.08
C LYS A 234 11.67 -7.36 2.24
N GLN A 235 12.18 -7.40 1.02
CA GLN A 235 12.17 -6.27 0.10
C GLN A 235 11.00 -6.33 -0.88
N VAL A 236 10.72 -7.51 -1.44
CA VAL A 236 9.65 -7.75 -2.41
C VAL A 236 8.98 -9.08 -2.12
N ILE A 237 7.67 -9.10 -2.13
CA ILE A 237 6.90 -10.35 -2.05
C ILE A 237 5.76 -10.36 -3.07
N TYR A 238 5.33 -11.56 -3.42
CA TYR A 238 4.09 -11.83 -4.14
C TYR A 238 3.13 -12.54 -3.19
N THR A 239 1.90 -12.05 -3.06
CA THR A 239 0.83 -12.77 -2.36
C THR A 239 0.00 -13.51 -3.41
N ALA A 240 -0.42 -14.63 -3.23
CA ALA A 240 0.05 -15.95 -3.16
C ALA A 240 1.40 -16.18 -3.89
N SER A 241 2.31 -16.88 -3.29
CA SER A 241 3.71 -17.01 -3.76
C SER A 241 3.86 -17.60 -5.17
N ILE A 242 2.87 -18.34 -5.66
CA ILE A 242 2.83 -18.88 -7.03
C ILE A 242 3.00 -17.78 -8.09
N TRP A 243 2.50 -16.58 -7.82
CA TRP A 243 2.60 -15.45 -8.74
C TRP A 243 4.04 -15.04 -9.05
N ARG A 244 4.97 -15.30 -8.13
CA ARG A 244 6.39 -15.06 -8.38
C ARG A 244 6.90 -15.80 -9.60
N TRP A 245 6.54 -17.08 -9.71
CA TRP A 245 6.99 -17.93 -10.80
C TRP A 245 6.24 -17.66 -12.10
N ILE A 246 4.93 -17.41 -12.00
CA ILE A 246 4.10 -17.03 -13.15
C ILE A 246 4.63 -15.71 -13.74
N MET A 247 4.88 -14.70 -12.92
CA MET A 247 5.36 -13.41 -13.41
C MET A 247 6.80 -13.51 -13.92
N LEU A 248 7.64 -14.33 -13.32
CA LEU A 248 8.98 -14.59 -13.85
C LEU A 248 8.88 -15.16 -15.28
N ALA A 249 8.05 -16.14 -15.51
CA ALA A 249 7.84 -16.69 -16.86
C ALA A 249 7.28 -15.61 -17.82
N ILE A 250 6.24 -14.87 -17.40
CA ILE A 250 5.60 -13.85 -18.22
C ILE A 250 6.61 -12.75 -18.62
N GLN A 251 7.47 -12.29 -17.71
CA GLN A 251 8.46 -11.25 -17.98
C GLN A 251 9.47 -11.68 -19.05
N HIS A 252 9.78 -12.97 -19.15
CA HIS A 252 10.75 -13.50 -20.11
C HIS A 252 10.15 -13.92 -21.46
N ILE A 253 8.83 -13.86 -21.65
CA ILE A 253 8.23 -14.10 -22.98
C ILE A 253 8.71 -13.03 -23.95
N PRO A 254 9.30 -13.37 -25.10
CA PRO A 254 9.71 -12.39 -26.11
C PRO A 254 8.56 -11.49 -26.56
N SER A 255 8.81 -10.19 -26.78
CA SER A 255 7.79 -9.22 -27.13
C SER A 255 6.97 -9.59 -28.36
N PHE A 256 7.61 -10.21 -29.37
CA PHE A 256 6.91 -10.61 -30.61
C PHE A 256 5.88 -11.73 -30.38
N ILE A 257 6.03 -12.54 -29.32
CA ILE A 257 5.05 -13.53 -28.87
C ILE A 257 4.02 -12.82 -27.99
N PHE A 258 4.49 -12.10 -26.95
CA PHE A 258 3.64 -11.51 -25.92
C PHE A 258 2.57 -10.55 -26.49
N ARG A 259 2.92 -9.75 -27.51
CA ARG A 259 1.98 -8.82 -28.15
C ARG A 259 0.79 -9.48 -28.86
N ARG A 260 0.81 -10.81 -29.05
CA ARG A 260 -0.27 -11.62 -29.63
C ARG A 260 -1.15 -12.28 -28.58
N LEU A 261 -0.78 -12.16 -27.31
CA LEU A 261 -1.54 -12.72 -26.19
C LEU A 261 -2.50 -11.66 -25.65
N SER A 262 -3.72 -12.07 -25.34
CA SER A 262 -4.82 -11.19 -24.87
C SER A 262 -5.24 -11.55 -23.44
N PHE A 263 -4.34 -11.43 -22.47
CA PHE A 263 -4.66 -11.64 -21.05
C PHE A 263 -4.20 -10.49 -20.15
#